data_57779ae236abf4dad0a63b90b7c7f744
#
_entry.id   57779ae236abf4dad0a63b90b7c7f744
#
_cell.length_a   1.000
_cell.length_b   1.000
_cell.length_c   1.000
_cell.angle_alpha   90.00
_cell.angle_beta   90.00
_cell.angle_gamma   90.00
#
_symmetry.space_group_name_H-M   'P 1'
#
loop_
_entity.id
_entity.type
_entity.pdbx_description
1 polymer ?
#
loop_
_entity_poly.entity_id
_entity_poly.type
_entity_poly.pdbx_seq_one_letter_code
_entity_poly.pdbx_strand_id
1 'polypeptide(L)'
;MALGEFVLFFCASTYQSSADLSTILFFTGLGLMITGNGFFKPNISALVGQMYPKGDRRTDSAYTIFYMGINVGGALGPIICGLVGDTGNPEDFKWAFLAGGIAMLISVVVQLVFHKKYVLDPDKNILGLTPANAPTAWTRPLNIIAGLTLLSVVMIAALYIDTRVVDYLTYVLIASPILIGSIIFSDKTLSKIEKQ
;
A
#
# COMPACT_ATOMS: atom_id res chain seq x y z
N MET A 1 4.45 -1.71 5.66
CA MET A 1 5.16 -2.38 4.54
C MET A 1 6.62 -2.65 4.88
N ALA A 2 7.53 -1.68 5.04
CA ALA A 2 8.95 -1.95 5.34
C ALA A 2 9.14 -2.92 6.52
N LEU A 3 8.42 -2.71 7.64
CA LEU A 3 8.45 -3.64 8.76
C LEU A 3 7.99 -5.06 8.36
N GLY A 4 7.02 -5.17 7.48
CA GLY A 4 6.55 -6.47 6.97
C GLY A 4 7.65 -7.22 6.20
N GLU A 5 8.40 -6.51 5.34
CA GLU A 5 9.54 -7.10 4.62
C GLU A 5 10.63 -7.59 5.58
N PHE A 6 10.97 -6.81 6.62
CA PHE A 6 11.94 -7.26 7.61
C PHE A 6 11.45 -8.47 8.42
N VAL A 7 10.15 -8.52 8.76
CA VAL A 7 9.57 -9.70 9.42
C VAL A 7 9.64 -10.92 8.50
N LEU A 8 9.39 -10.77 7.20
CA LEU A 8 9.52 -11.85 6.21
C LEU A 8 10.99 -12.26 6.03
N PHE A 9 11.95 -11.33 6.10
CA PHE A 9 13.37 -11.66 6.13
C PHE A 9 13.72 -12.54 7.33
N PHE A 10 13.25 -12.20 8.53
CA PHE A 10 13.45 -13.03 9.73
C PHE A 10 12.73 -14.38 9.62
N CYS A 11 11.52 -14.41 9.07
CA CYS A 11 10.79 -15.64 8.78
C CYS A 11 11.64 -16.57 7.92
N ALA A 12 12.13 -16.08 6.78
CA ALA A 12 12.96 -16.87 5.87
C ALA A 12 14.31 -17.29 6.47
N SER A 13 14.79 -16.57 7.47
CA SER A 13 16.03 -16.91 8.18
C SER A 13 15.86 -17.96 9.27
N THR A 14 14.64 -18.15 9.77
CA THR A 14 14.35 -19.03 10.93
C THR A 14 13.54 -20.27 10.58
N TYR A 15 13.12 -20.42 9.31
CA TYR A 15 12.17 -21.47 8.93
C TYR A 15 12.70 -22.90 9.17
N GLN A 16 14.01 -23.12 9.11
CA GLN A 16 14.61 -24.42 9.41
C GLN A 16 14.71 -24.71 10.92
N SER A 17 14.79 -23.65 11.74
CA SER A 17 14.99 -23.79 13.18
C SER A 17 13.68 -24.03 13.93
N SER A 18 12.58 -23.45 13.49
CA SER A 18 11.27 -23.54 14.15
C SER A 18 10.13 -23.26 13.16
N ALA A 19 9.40 -24.29 12.76
CA ALA A 19 8.28 -24.19 11.84
C ALA A 19 7.14 -23.31 12.40
N ASP A 20 6.83 -23.43 13.70
CA ASP A 20 5.76 -22.67 14.34
C ASP A 20 6.08 -21.16 14.36
N LEU A 21 7.32 -20.81 14.75
CA LEU A 21 7.77 -19.43 14.75
C LEU A 21 7.75 -18.83 13.33
N SER A 22 8.21 -19.57 12.35
CA SER A 22 8.20 -19.13 10.95
C SER A 22 6.80 -18.91 10.43
N THR A 23 5.84 -19.75 10.79
CA THR A 23 4.44 -19.59 10.42
C THR A 23 3.86 -18.28 10.99
N ILE A 24 4.11 -18.01 12.26
CA ILE A 24 3.68 -16.77 12.92
C ILE A 24 4.32 -15.55 12.24
N LEU A 25 5.63 -15.58 12.00
CA LEU A 25 6.36 -14.51 11.35
C LEU A 25 5.85 -14.27 9.91
N PHE A 26 5.57 -15.34 9.16
CA PHE A 26 5.05 -15.25 7.82
C PHE A 26 3.71 -14.50 7.77
N PHE A 27 2.72 -14.93 8.54
CA PHE A 27 1.41 -14.27 8.56
C PHE A 27 1.49 -12.85 9.14
N THR A 28 2.38 -12.61 10.10
CA THR A 28 2.63 -11.27 10.64
C THR A 28 3.21 -10.34 9.57
N GLY A 29 4.24 -10.79 8.87
CA GLY A 29 4.86 -10.02 7.78
C GLY A 29 3.86 -9.72 6.66
N LEU A 30 3.11 -10.75 6.22
CA LEU A 30 2.10 -10.62 5.18
C LEU A 30 0.98 -9.65 5.59
N GLY A 31 0.46 -9.76 6.82
CA GLY A 31 -0.58 -8.86 7.33
C GLY A 31 -0.12 -7.40 7.40
N LEU A 32 1.13 -7.16 7.80
CA LEU A 32 1.73 -5.81 7.78
C LEU A 32 1.91 -5.27 6.36
N MET A 33 2.25 -6.13 5.40
CA MET A 33 2.35 -5.76 3.99
C MET A 33 1.00 -5.37 3.40
N ILE A 34 -0.02 -6.21 3.61
CA ILE A 34 -1.39 -5.97 3.11
C ILE A 34 -1.95 -4.68 3.69
N THR A 35 -1.88 -4.51 5.00
CA THR A 35 -2.35 -3.30 5.69
C THR A 35 -1.62 -2.06 5.19
N GLY A 36 -0.30 -2.12 5.11
CA GLY A 36 0.51 -0.99 4.66
C GLY A 36 0.22 -0.60 3.21
N ASN A 37 0.03 -1.57 2.31
CA ASN A 37 -0.30 -1.32 0.90
C ASN A 37 -1.70 -0.73 0.74
N GLY A 38 -2.68 -1.22 1.51
CA GLY A 38 -4.04 -0.74 1.50
C GLY A 38 -4.15 0.76 1.85
N PHE A 39 -3.34 1.24 2.78
CA PHE A 39 -3.28 2.66 3.12
C PHE A 39 -2.41 3.48 2.18
N PHE A 40 -1.32 2.93 1.69
CA PHE A 40 -0.37 3.67 0.86
C PHE A 40 -0.97 4.09 -0.48
N LYS A 41 -1.53 3.13 -1.22
CA LYS A 41 -1.94 3.34 -2.62
C LYS A 41 -3.01 4.43 -2.80
N PRO A 42 -4.14 4.45 -2.07
CA PRO A 42 -5.13 5.51 -2.23
C PRO A 42 -4.62 6.87 -1.77
N ASN A 43 -3.84 6.92 -0.69
CA ASN A 43 -3.35 8.18 -0.15
C ASN A 43 -2.34 8.86 -1.07
N ILE A 44 -1.38 8.12 -1.65
CA ILE A 44 -0.40 8.72 -2.56
C ILE A 44 -1.05 9.19 -3.86
N SER A 45 -2.03 8.46 -4.38
CA SER A 45 -2.78 8.87 -5.57
C SER A 45 -3.58 10.15 -5.33
N ALA A 46 -4.25 10.25 -4.18
CA ALA A 46 -4.97 11.46 -3.80
C ALA A 46 -4.02 12.66 -3.64
N LEU A 47 -2.84 12.44 -3.08
CA LEU A 47 -1.83 13.47 -2.88
C LEU A 47 -1.35 14.06 -4.21
N VAL A 48 -1.11 13.23 -5.22
CA VAL A 48 -0.73 13.68 -6.58
C VAL A 48 -1.81 14.60 -7.16
N GLY A 49 -3.09 14.25 -7.03
CA GLY A 49 -4.18 15.07 -7.52
C GLY A 49 -4.32 16.42 -6.81
N GLN A 50 -3.98 16.48 -5.52
CA GLN A 50 -4.07 17.70 -4.72
C GLN A 50 -2.94 18.70 -4.98
N MET A 51 -1.85 18.30 -5.65
CA MET A 51 -0.74 19.20 -6.00
C MET A 51 -1.09 20.17 -7.13
N TYR A 52 -2.19 19.97 -7.83
CA TYR A 52 -2.59 20.78 -8.99
C TYR A 52 -3.97 21.41 -8.80
N PRO A 53 -4.20 22.60 -9.34
CA PRO A 53 -5.54 23.23 -9.36
C PRO A 53 -6.55 22.36 -10.11
N LYS A 54 -7.82 22.43 -9.73
CA LYS A 54 -8.89 21.71 -10.43
C LYS A 54 -8.95 22.16 -11.90
N GLY A 55 -8.93 21.20 -12.82
CA GLY A 55 -8.98 21.44 -14.27
C GLY A 55 -7.63 21.79 -14.92
N ASP A 56 -6.53 21.72 -14.19
CA ASP A 56 -5.19 21.90 -14.75
C ASP A 56 -4.78 20.67 -15.58
N ARG A 57 -4.44 20.87 -16.86
CA ARG A 57 -3.99 19.79 -17.76
C ARG A 57 -2.71 19.07 -17.30
N ARG A 58 -1.91 19.72 -16.48
CA ARG A 58 -0.70 19.11 -15.90
C ARG A 58 -1.02 17.96 -14.95
N THR A 59 -2.22 17.93 -14.38
CA THR A 59 -2.68 16.83 -13.53
C THR A 59 -2.62 15.48 -14.26
N ASP A 60 -3.08 15.42 -15.52
CA ASP A 60 -3.05 14.20 -16.32
C ASP A 60 -1.61 13.74 -16.60
N SER A 61 -0.73 14.69 -16.90
CA SER A 61 0.70 14.38 -17.09
C SER A 61 1.36 13.89 -15.82
N ALA A 62 1.02 14.47 -14.67
CA ALA A 62 1.52 14.04 -13.37
C ALA A 62 1.08 12.59 -13.03
N TYR A 63 -0.18 12.27 -13.25
CA TYR A 63 -0.67 10.90 -13.09
C TYR A 63 0.01 9.94 -14.06
N THR A 64 0.24 10.34 -15.31
CA THR A 64 0.95 9.51 -16.30
C THR A 64 2.37 9.18 -15.81
N ILE A 65 3.12 10.17 -15.33
CA ILE A 65 4.47 9.98 -14.77
C ILE A 65 4.41 9.09 -13.52
N PHE A 66 3.44 9.33 -12.64
CA PHE A 66 3.24 8.55 -11.43
C PHE A 66 2.98 7.05 -11.74
N TYR A 67 2.06 6.76 -12.67
CA TYR A 67 1.77 5.39 -13.10
C TYR A 67 2.94 4.75 -13.85
N MET A 68 3.69 5.52 -14.63
CA MET A 68 4.92 5.03 -15.27
C MET A 68 5.94 4.61 -14.21
N GLY A 69 6.11 5.39 -13.14
CA GLY A 69 6.97 5.03 -12.01
C GLY A 69 6.53 3.72 -11.32
N ILE A 70 5.21 3.52 -11.13
CA ILE A 70 4.66 2.27 -10.59
C ILE A 70 5.00 1.08 -11.49
N ASN A 71 4.83 1.23 -12.81
CA ASN A 71 5.11 0.16 -13.78
C ASN A 71 6.61 -0.17 -13.86
N VAL A 72 7.46 0.84 -13.84
CA VAL A 72 8.93 0.65 -13.78
C VAL A 72 9.32 -0.08 -12.49
N GLY A 73 8.77 0.33 -11.34
CA GLY A 73 8.99 -0.37 -10.07
C GLY A 73 8.48 -1.81 -10.09
N GLY A 74 7.31 -2.04 -10.68
CA GLY A 74 6.72 -3.36 -10.86
C GLY A 74 7.53 -4.29 -11.77
N ALA A 75 8.25 -3.73 -12.74
CA ALA A 75 9.17 -4.50 -13.61
C ALA A 75 10.53 -4.75 -12.92
N LEU A 76 11.11 -3.71 -12.30
CA LEU A 76 12.43 -3.82 -11.68
C LEU A 76 12.42 -4.62 -10.37
N GLY A 77 11.35 -4.53 -9.58
CA GLY A 77 11.24 -5.23 -8.29
C GLY A 77 11.48 -6.73 -8.41
N PRO A 78 10.70 -7.47 -9.21
CA PRO A 78 10.89 -8.91 -9.40
C PRO A 78 12.27 -9.27 -9.96
N ILE A 79 12.82 -8.46 -10.87
CA ILE A 79 14.16 -8.68 -11.44
C ILE A 79 15.22 -8.58 -10.34
N ILE A 80 15.19 -7.52 -9.53
CA ILE A 80 16.16 -7.32 -8.45
C ILE A 80 16.01 -8.41 -7.40
N CYS A 81 14.77 -8.72 -6.99
CA CYS A 81 14.51 -9.76 -6.00
C CYS A 81 14.93 -11.14 -6.51
N GLY A 82 14.72 -11.45 -7.79
CA GLY A 82 15.17 -12.69 -8.39
C GLY A 82 16.71 -12.78 -8.44
N LEU A 83 17.38 -11.71 -8.90
CA LEU A 83 18.86 -11.70 -8.97
C LEU A 83 19.53 -11.84 -7.59
N VAL A 84 18.91 -11.31 -6.54
CA VAL A 84 19.48 -11.31 -5.19
C VAL A 84 19.06 -12.55 -4.40
N GLY A 85 17.84 -13.07 -4.62
CA GLY A 85 17.24 -14.14 -3.84
C GLY A 85 17.22 -15.51 -4.49
N ASP A 86 17.26 -15.60 -5.82
CA ASP A 86 17.23 -16.89 -6.55
C ASP A 86 18.65 -17.33 -6.93
N THR A 87 19.38 -17.83 -5.95
CA THR A 87 20.74 -18.38 -6.11
C THR A 87 20.75 -19.90 -6.35
N GLY A 88 19.55 -20.52 -6.41
CA GLY A 88 19.38 -21.97 -6.45
C GLY A 88 19.27 -22.61 -5.06
N ASN A 89 19.50 -21.84 -4.01
CA ASN A 89 19.27 -22.28 -2.61
C ASN A 89 18.04 -21.53 -2.05
N PRO A 90 16.96 -22.25 -1.64
CA PRO A 90 15.75 -21.61 -1.12
C PRO A 90 15.99 -20.69 0.09
N GLU A 91 17.04 -20.92 0.87
CA GLU A 91 17.39 -20.07 2.02
C GLU A 91 17.80 -18.65 1.62
N ASP A 92 18.34 -18.47 0.43
CA ASP A 92 18.85 -17.19 -0.01
C ASP A 92 17.73 -16.22 -0.43
N PHE A 93 16.51 -16.72 -0.59
CA PHE A 93 15.34 -15.87 -0.87
C PHE A 93 15.07 -14.83 0.23
N LYS A 94 15.59 -15.03 1.43
CA LYS A 94 15.60 -14.00 2.49
C LYS A 94 16.20 -12.67 2.04
N TRP A 95 17.20 -12.70 1.16
CA TRP A 95 17.85 -11.50 0.65
C TRP A 95 16.94 -10.66 -0.26
N ALA A 96 15.98 -11.30 -0.93
CA ALA A 96 14.95 -10.58 -1.70
C ALA A 96 14.06 -9.73 -0.78
N PHE A 97 13.61 -10.28 0.34
CA PHE A 97 12.85 -9.53 1.36
C PHE A 97 13.68 -8.39 1.95
N LEU A 98 14.97 -8.62 2.22
CA LEU A 98 15.86 -7.58 2.73
C LEU A 98 16.01 -6.44 1.71
N ALA A 99 16.21 -6.76 0.43
CA ALA A 99 16.31 -5.77 -0.65
C ALA A 99 15.03 -4.94 -0.78
N GLY A 100 13.85 -5.57 -0.72
CA GLY A 100 12.55 -4.92 -0.68
C GLY A 100 12.42 -3.96 0.52
N GLY A 101 12.76 -4.43 1.71
CA GLY A 101 12.76 -3.63 2.94
C GLY A 101 13.66 -2.39 2.85
N ILE A 102 14.88 -2.55 2.33
CA ILE A 102 15.83 -1.44 2.13
C ILE A 102 15.27 -0.43 1.12
N ALA A 103 14.73 -0.89 -0.01
CA ALA A 103 14.13 -0.02 -1.02
C ALA A 103 12.96 0.81 -0.44
N MET A 104 12.14 0.19 0.41
CA MET A 104 11.07 0.90 1.12
C MET A 104 11.59 1.93 2.12
N LEU A 105 12.66 1.63 2.85
CA LEU A 105 13.29 2.62 3.74
C LEU A 105 13.87 3.80 2.96
N ILE A 106 14.53 3.56 1.82
CA ILE A 106 15.00 4.63 0.94
C ILE A 106 13.83 5.51 0.50
N SER A 107 12.69 4.91 0.11
CA SER A 107 11.49 5.64 -0.27
C SER A 107 10.98 6.52 0.87
N VAL A 108 10.95 6.02 2.12
CA VAL A 108 10.55 6.80 3.30
C VAL A 108 11.50 7.98 3.52
N VAL A 109 12.82 7.75 3.43
CA VAL A 109 13.81 8.83 3.58
C VAL A 109 13.63 9.91 2.50
N VAL A 110 13.46 9.51 1.24
CA VAL A 110 13.20 10.44 0.13
C VAL A 110 11.92 11.25 0.42
N GLN A 111 10.85 10.59 0.85
CA GLN A 111 9.60 11.27 1.20
C GLN A 111 9.80 12.28 2.33
N LEU A 112 10.48 11.92 3.40
CA LEU A 112 10.70 12.82 4.54
C LEU A 112 11.57 14.03 4.19
N VAL A 113 12.62 13.83 3.38
CA VAL A 113 13.54 14.89 2.97
C VAL A 113 12.87 15.87 2.01
N PHE A 114 12.13 15.35 1.04
CA PHE A 114 11.58 16.16 -0.05
C PHE A 114 10.14 16.61 0.16
N HIS A 115 9.40 16.02 1.11
CA HIS A 115 7.99 16.31 1.36
C HIS A 115 7.71 17.80 1.53
N LYS A 116 8.42 18.47 2.43
CA LYS A 116 8.19 19.89 2.75
C LYS A 116 8.50 20.83 1.59
N LYS A 117 9.32 20.39 0.64
CA LYS A 117 9.79 21.26 -0.48
C LYS A 117 8.98 21.07 -1.74
N TYR A 118 8.51 19.84 -2.01
CA TYR A 118 7.91 19.49 -3.31
C TYR A 118 6.45 19.03 -3.21
N VAL A 119 5.98 18.59 -2.04
CA VAL A 119 4.61 18.11 -1.87
C VAL A 119 3.74 19.24 -1.33
N LEU A 120 3.41 20.17 -2.23
CA LEU A 120 2.69 21.38 -1.92
C LEU A 120 1.40 21.44 -2.72
N ASP A 121 0.36 22.06 -2.15
CA ASP A 121 -0.85 22.42 -2.86
C ASP A 121 -0.61 23.63 -3.80
N PRO A 122 -1.57 24.04 -4.64
CA PRO A 122 -1.45 25.20 -5.50
C PRO A 122 -1.18 26.52 -4.74
N ASP A 123 -1.59 26.60 -3.48
CA ASP A 123 -1.40 27.76 -2.60
C ASP A 123 -0.08 27.70 -1.82
N LYS A 124 0.79 26.73 -2.15
CA LYS A 124 2.09 26.47 -1.50
C LYS A 124 2.01 26.00 -0.04
N ASN A 125 0.86 25.51 0.41
CA ASN A 125 0.77 24.85 1.70
C ASN A 125 1.25 23.40 1.60
N ILE A 126 1.85 22.88 2.68
CA ILE A 126 2.33 21.51 2.72
C ILE A 126 1.12 20.56 2.76
N LEU A 127 1.03 19.66 1.79
CA LEU A 127 -0.01 18.62 1.75
C LEU A 127 0.24 17.53 2.79
N GLY A 128 -0.82 16.85 3.20
CA GLY A 128 -0.75 15.76 4.18
C GLY A 128 -0.63 16.21 5.64
N LEU A 129 -0.72 17.52 5.92
CA LEU A 129 -0.86 18.01 7.28
C LEU A 129 -2.32 17.87 7.75
N THR A 130 -2.48 17.71 9.06
CA THR A 130 -3.80 17.66 9.68
C THR A 130 -4.55 18.97 9.44
N PRO A 131 -5.79 18.95 8.91
CA PRO A 131 -6.59 20.16 8.74
C PRO A 131 -6.81 20.87 10.09
N ALA A 132 -6.74 22.19 10.09
CA ALA A 132 -6.90 22.99 11.32
C ALA A 132 -8.24 22.75 12.05
N ASN A 133 -9.28 22.37 11.31
CA ASN A 133 -10.64 22.12 11.81
C ASN A 133 -10.94 20.60 11.97
N ALA A 134 -9.95 19.75 11.90
CA ALA A 134 -10.20 18.30 12.03
C ALA A 134 -10.59 17.92 13.47
N PRO A 135 -11.55 17.00 13.66
CA PRO A 135 -11.94 16.53 14.97
C PRO A 135 -10.72 15.96 15.70
N THR A 136 -10.37 16.56 16.82
CA THR A 136 -9.13 16.25 17.58
C THR A 136 -8.99 14.77 17.96
N ALA A 137 -10.12 14.05 18.12
CA ALA A 137 -10.12 12.64 18.48
C ALA A 137 -9.55 11.73 17.37
N TRP A 138 -9.87 12.02 16.11
CA TRP A 138 -9.47 11.19 14.96
C TRP A 138 -8.09 11.54 14.40
N THR A 139 -7.59 12.74 14.70
CA THR A 139 -6.32 13.25 14.20
C THR A 139 -5.15 13.10 15.16
N ARG A 140 -5.41 12.61 16.37
CA ARG A 140 -4.34 12.29 17.31
C ARG A 140 -3.49 11.16 16.74
N PRO A 141 -2.16 11.33 16.61
CA PRO A 141 -1.29 10.31 16.04
C PRO A 141 -1.42 8.97 16.78
N LEU A 142 -1.69 9.00 18.08
CA LEU A 142 -1.91 7.79 18.86
C LEU A 142 -3.16 7.00 18.41
N ASN A 143 -4.26 7.66 18.07
CA ASN A 143 -5.48 6.99 17.61
C ASN A 143 -5.31 6.42 16.20
N ILE A 144 -4.55 7.11 15.34
CA ILE A 144 -4.20 6.61 14.00
C ILE A 144 -3.33 5.36 14.14
N ILE A 145 -2.30 5.42 14.97
CA ILE A 145 -1.42 4.27 15.23
C ILE A 145 -2.21 3.11 15.83
N ALA A 146 -3.08 3.37 16.81
CA ALA A 146 -3.94 2.35 17.41
C ALA A 146 -4.88 1.70 16.38
N GLY A 147 -5.50 2.49 15.52
CA GLY A 147 -6.36 2.00 14.44
C GLY A 147 -5.59 1.13 13.43
N LEU A 148 -4.40 1.58 13.01
CA LEU A 148 -3.52 0.82 12.11
C LEU A 148 -3.07 -0.50 12.76
N THR A 149 -2.69 -0.46 14.04
CA THR A 149 -2.28 -1.66 14.79
C THR A 149 -3.45 -2.63 14.91
N LEU A 150 -4.64 -2.14 15.29
CA LEU A 150 -5.83 -2.97 15.38
C LEU A 150 -6.17 -3.63 14.04
N LEU A 151 -6.14 -2.87 12.94
CA LEU A 151 -6.40 -3.42 11.62
C LEU A 151 -5.35 -4.46 11.21
N SER A 152 -4.08 -4.20 11.50
CA SER A 152 -3.00 -5.18 11.24
C SER A 152 -3.20 -6.47 12.04
N VAL A 153 -3.56 -6.36 13.32
CA VAL A 153 -3.86 -7.53 14.17
C VAL A 153 -5.06 -8.32 13.63
N VAL A 154 -6.13 -7.64 13.23
CA VAL A 154 -7.31 -8.29 12.63
C VAL A 154 -6.93 -9.02 11.34
N MET A 155 -6.14 -8.40 10.47
CA MET A 155 -5.68 -9.03 9.22
C MET A 155 -4.77 -10.23 9.49
N ILE A 156 -3.84 -10.13 10.42
CA ILE A 156 -2.96 -11.24 10.83
C ILE A 156 -3.80 -12.40 11.39
N ALA A 157 -4.73 -12.12 12.28
CA ALA A 157 -5.60 -13.13 12.88
C ALA A 157 -6.49 -13.80 11.82
N ALA A 158 -7.06 -13.03 10.90
CA ALA A 158 -7.88 -13.56 9.82
C ALA A 158 -7.08 -14.51 8.92
N LEU A 159 -5.87 -14.14 8.53
CA LEU A 159 -4.99 -14.99 7.71
C LEU A 159 -4.51 -16.24 8.45
N TYR A 160 -4.28 -16.14 9.77
CA TYR A 160 -3.83 -17.25 10.58
C TYR A 160 -4.94 -18.29 10.82
N ILE A 161 -6.20 -17.83 11.00
CA ILE A 161 -7.34 -18.70 11.26
C ILE A 161 -7.76 -19.45 10.00
N ASP A 162 -7.92 -18.74 8.89
CA ASP A 162 -8.34 -19.34 7.61
C ASP A 162 -7.85 -18.52 6.42
N THR A 163 -6.94 -19.09 5.64
CA THR A 163 -6.43 -18.46 4.41
C THR A 163 -7.51 -18.27 3.35
N ARG A 164 -8.66 -18.96 3.43
CA ARG A 164 -9.83 -18.78 2.54
C ARG A 164 -10.45 -17.39 2.67
N VAL A 165 -10.14 -16.64 3.73
CA VAL A 165 -10.51 -15.22 3.82
C VAL A 165 -10.04 -14.43 2.59
N VAL A 166 -8.89 -14.78 2.02
CA VAL A 166 -8.37 -14.15 0.79
C VAL A 166 -9.27 -14.46 -0.40
N ASP A 167 -9.77 -15.71 -0.50
CA ASP A 167 -10.68 -16.12 -1.58
C ASP A 167 -12.02 -15.38 -1.48
N TYR A 168 -12.59 -15.27 -0.29
CA TYR A 168 -13.83 -14.52 -0.07
C TYR A 168 -13.66 -13.03 -0.41
N LEU A 169 -12.54 -12.42 0.00
CA LEU A 169 -12.21 -11.05 -0.38
C LEU A 169 -12.08 -10.89 -1.89
N THR A 170 -11.50 -11.86 -2.57
CA THR A 170 -11.38 -11.87 -4.04
C THR A 170 -12.76 -11.90 -4.71
N TYR A 171 -13.69 -12.73 -4.24
CA TYR A 171 -15.06 -12.74 -4.75
C TYR A 171 -15.78 -11.41 -4.52
N VAL A 172 -15.61 -10.80 -3.36
CA VAL A 172 -16.17 -9.45 -3.07
C VAL A 172 -15.57 -8.41 -4.00
N LEU A 173 -14.26 -8.45 -4.25
CA LEU A 173 -13.57 -7.54 -5.16
C LEU A 173 -14.04 -7.69 -6.60
N ILE A 174 -14.31 -8.90 -7.06
CA ILE A 174 -14.85 -9.16 -8.41
C ILE A 174 -16.31 -8.74 -8.49
N ALA A 175 -17.12 -9.00 -7.46
CA ALA A 175 -18.52 -8.66 -7.43
C ALA A 175 -18.77 -7.14 -7.32
N SER A 176 -17.91 -6.41 -6.62
CA SER A 176 -18.10 -4.98 -6.34
C SER A 176 -18.17 -4.09 -7.59
N PRO A 177 -17.32 -4.22 -8.64
CA PRO A 177 -17.45 -3.43 -9.85
C PRO A 177 -18.73 -3.74 -10.63
N ILE A 178 -19.17 -5.00 -10.61
CA ILE A 178 -20.41 -5.43 -11.27
C ILE A 178 -21.62 -4.79 -10.56
N LEU A 179 -21.60 -4.83 -9.22
CA LEU A 179 -22.67 -4.21 -8.41
C LEU A 179 -22.68 -2.67 -8.62
N ILE A 180 -21.54 -2.02 -8.52
CA ILE A 180 -21.42 -0.57 -8.72
C ILE A 180 -21.85 -0.20 -10.15
N GLY A 181 -21.38 -0.93 -11.15
CA GLY A 181 -21.80 -0.74 -12.54
C GLY A 181 -23.31 -0.88 -12.70
N SER A 182 -23.93 -1.92 -12.13
CA SER A 182 -25.37 -2.11 -12.20
C SER A 182 -26.16 -0.97 -11.54
N ILE A 183 -25.67 -0.43 -10.42
CA ILE A 183 -26.26 0.73 -9.74
C ILE A 183 -26.16 1.97 -10.64
N ILE A 184 -24.98 2.25 -11.22
CA ILE A 184 -24.77 3.40 -12.11
C ILE A 184 -25.66 3.32 -13.36
N PHE A 185 -25.73 2.13 -14.00
CA PHE A 185 -26.60 1.95 -15.17
C PHE A 185 -28.09 2.01 -14.85
N SER A 186 -28.49 1.63 -13.64
CA SER A 186 -29.89 1.70 -13.18
C SER A 186 -30.31 3.10 -12.73
N ASP A 187 -29.36 3.98 -12.44
CA ASP A 187 -29.66 5.32 -11.98
C ASP A 187 -30.23 6.16 -13.14
N LYS A 188 -31.50 6.61 -12.96
CA LYS A 188 -32.23 7.42 -13.94
C LYS A 188 -31.84 8.89 -13.93
N THR A 189 -31.11 9.35 -12.92
CA THR A 189 -30.69 10.74 -12.78
C THR A 189 -29.42 11.06 -13.59
N LEU A 190 -28.66 10.03 -13.96
CA LEU A 190 -27.43 10.16 -14.73
C LEU A 190 -27.71 10.29 -16.24
N SER A 191 -27.04 11.22 -16.88
CA SER A 191 -27.11 11.42 -18.33
C SER A 191 -26.44 10.25 -19.10
N LYS A 192 -26.77 10.11 -20.39
CA LYS A 192 -26.15 9.08 -21.23
C LYS A 192 -24.63 9.22 -21.33
N ILE A 193 -24.07 10.43 -21.18
CA ILE A 193 -22.64 10.69 -21.25
C ILE A 193 -21.94 10.25 -19.95
N GLU A 194 -22.62 10.38 -18.80
CA GLU A 194 -22.07 9.98 -17.51
C GLU A 194 -22.09 8.45 -17.30
N LYS A 195 -22.83 7.71 -18.13
CA LYS A 195 -22.88 6.24 -18.14
C LYS A 195 -21.88 5.58 -19.07
N GLN A 196 -21.12 6.36 -19.85
CA GLN A 196 -20.05 5.90 -20.74
C GLN A 196 -18.69 5.95 -20.02
#